data_5bb2af250e7e9b00875a8e14f722b4e0
#
_entry.id   5bb2af250e7e9b00875a8e14f722b4e0
#
_cell.length_a   1.000
_cell.length_b   1.000
_cell.length_c   1.000
_cell.angle_alpha   90.00
_cell.angle_beta   90.00
_cell.angle_gamma   90.00
#
_symmetry.space_group_name_H-M   'P 1'
#
loop_
_entity.id
_entity.type
_entity.pdbx_description
1 polymer ?
#
loop_
_entity_poly.entity_id
_entity_poly.type
_entity_poly.pdbx_seq_one_letter_code
_entity_poly.pdbx_strand_id
1 'polypeptide(L)'
;MKKTIRGIAALLIAVVLLVYLIVLPLLDMIATTFELAQRDIRAVGGGKAGDFTLYYWQRLLASELSWTMLIKPLINSLVIGVCVSVCAILLGSILAWLMVRSDLPFKKFFSLAVIIPYMIPSWCKSQAWLSMFKTARLGGAPGFMASLGLDVPEWLAYGPVAIIIVLTLHYYAYTYLLVSSALNSINSELEEMGEIQG
;
A
#
# COMPACT_ATOMS: atom_id res chain seq x y z
N MET A 1 19.03 -7.14 40.02
CA MET A 1 19.72 -8.26 39.34
C MET A 1 18.76 -9.30 38.76
N LYS A 2 17.89 -9.98 39.52
CA LYS A 2 16.96 -11.00 38.98
C LYS A 2 15.95 -10.51 37.92
N LYS A 3 15.43 -9.27 38.02
CA LYS A 3 14.53 -8.67 37.01
C LYS A 3 15.25 -8.40 35.67
N THR A 4 16.50 -7.94 35.72
CA THR A 4 17.31 -7.65 34.54
C THR A 4 17.65 -8.94 33.77
N ILE A 5 18.00 -10.01 34.49
CA ILE A 5 18.32 -11.33 33.90
C ILE A 5 17.08 -11.90 33.19
N ARG A 6 15.89 -11.82 33.81
CA ARG A 6 14.64 -12.26 33.20
C ARG A 6 14.28 -11.45 31.95
N GLY A 7 14.54 -10.13 31.96
CA GLY A 7 14.34 -9.28 30.79
C GLY A 7 15.26 -9.63 29.64
N ILE A 8 16.55 -9.89 29.92
CA ILE A 8 17.51 -10.32 28.90
C ILE A 8 17.13 -11.70 28.34
N ALA A 9 16.74 -12.65 29.20
CA ALA A 9 16.29 -13.96 28.74
C ALA A 9 15.05 -13.88 27.84
N ALA A 10 14.05 -13.07 28.21
CA ALA A 10 12.86 -12.84 27.39
C ALA A 10 13.20 -12.20 26.03
N LEU A 11 14.12 -11.24 26.02
CA LEU A 11 14.60 -10.60 24.79
C LEU A 11 15.31 -11.61 23.89
N LEU A 12 16.19 -12.44 24.43
CA LEU A 12 16.89 -13.47 23.67
C LEU A 12 15.91 -14.49 23.07
N ILE A 13 14.92 -14.95 23.84
CA ILE A 13 13.89 -15.86 23.33
C ILE A 13 13.11 -15.19 22.19
N ALA A 14 12.72 -13.91 22.34
CA ALA A 14 11.99 -13.19 21.32
C ALA A 14 12.84 -13.05 20.03
N VAL A 15 14.13 -12.70 20.15
CA VAL A 15 15.06 -12.61 19.01
C VAL A 15 15.21 -13.96 18.32
N VAL A 16 15.42 -15.06 19.06
CA VAL A 16 15.52 -16.41 18.50
C VAL A 16 14.25 -16.80 17.76
N LEU A 17 13.07 -16.52 18.32
CA LEU A 17 11.80 -16.78 17.67
C LEU A 17 11.64 -15.95 16.38
N LEU A 18 12.01 -14.68 16.39
CA LEU A 18 11.96 -13.82 15.20
C LEU A 18 12.90 -14.34 14.10
N VAL A 19 14.13 -14.72 14.46
CA VAL A 19 15.08 -15.30 13.51
C VAL A 19 14.53 -16.61 12.94
N TYR A 20 14.05 -17.51 13.78
CA TYR A 20 13.52 -18.80 13.34
C TYR A 20 12.27 -18.66 12.45
N LEU A 21 11.31 -17.81 12.84
CA LEU A 21 10.02 -17.71 12.14
C LEU A 21 10.05 -16.79 10.91
N ILE A 22 10.97 -15.83 10.85
CA ILE A 22 11.01 -14.84 9.78
C ILE A 22 12.27 -14.98 8.95
N VAL A 23 13.45 -14.94 9.57
CA VAL A 23 14.72 -14.88 8.84
C VAL A 23 15.04 -16.19 8.14
N LEU A 24 14.88 -17.35 8.82
CA LEU A 24 15.17 -18.63 8.20
C LEU A 24 14.28 -18.94 6.99
N PRO A 25 12.96 -18.78 7.02
CA PRO A 25 12.13 -18.99 5.83
C PRO A 25 12.48 -18.04 4.67
N LEU A 26 12.85 -16.79 4.98
CA LEU A 26 13.29 -15.84 3.94
C LEU A 26 14.62 -16.28 3.31
N LEU A 27 15.58 -16.73 4.11
CA LEU A 27 16.85 -17.24 3.60
C LEU A 27 16.66 -18.51 2.77
N ASP A 28 15.81 -19.43 3.23
CA ASP A 28 15.45 -20.64 2.49
C ASP A 28 14.79 -20.28 1.15
N MET A 29 13.85 -19.35 1.16
CA MET A 29 13.20 -18.86 -0.05
C MET A 29 14.20 -18.22 -1.04
N ILE A 30 15.20 -17.48 -0.55
CA ILE A 30 16.27 -16.95 -1.39
C ILE A 30 17.17 -18.08 -1.90
N ALA A 31 17.59 -19.01 -1.05
CA ALA A 31 18.45 -20.11 -1.42
C ALA A 31 17.81 -20.99 -2.51
N THR A 32 16.52 -21.33 -2.40
CA THR A 32 15.79 -22.11 -3.40
C THR A 32 15.73 -21.43 -4.79
N THR A 33 15.92 -20.11 -4.88
CA THR A 33 16.03 -19.44 -6.20
C THR A 33 17.31 -19.78 -6.96
N PHE A 34 18.31 -20.33 -6.27
CA PHE A 34 19.57 -20.77 -6.83
C PHE A 34 19.67 -22.29 -6.97
N GLU A 35 18.62 -23.03 -6.60
CA GLU A 35 18.57 -24.50 -6.68
C GLU A 35 17.72 -24.97 -7.86
N LEU A 36 18.26 -25.87 -8.68
CA LEU A 36 17.57 -26.42 -9.84
C LEU A 36 16.39 -27.30 -9.40
N ALA A 37 15.17 -26.89 -9.73
CA ALA A 37 13.99 -27.70 -9.46
C ALA A 37 13.92 -28.92 -10.39
N GLN A 38 13.42 -30.04 -9.87
CA GLN A 38 13.24 -31.31 -10.61
C GLN A 38 12.52 -31.13 -11.95
N ARG A 39 11.52 -30.28 -12.01
CA ARG A 39 10.72 -29.99 -13.20
C ARG A 39 11.48 -29.28 -14.31
N ASP A 40 12.55 -28.55 -13.96
CA ASP A 40 13.26 -27.65 -14.87
C ASP A 40 14.60 -28.24 -15.39
N ILE A 41 14.96 -29.47 -14.94
CA ILE A 41 16.19 -30.17 -15.36
C ILE A 41 16.29 -30.28 -16.88
N ARG A 42 15.18 -30.58 -17.57
CA ARG A 42 15.16 -30.68 -19.04
C ARG A 42 15.35 -29.33 -19.71
N ALA A 43 14.85 -28.26 -19.10
CA ALA A 43 14.94 -26.90 -19.67
C ALA A 43 16.38 -26.34 -19.58
N VAL A 44 17.14 -26.79 -18.60
CA VAL A 44 18.56 -26.39 -18.41
C VAL A 44 19.53 -27.28 -19.21
N GLY A 45 19.04 -28.41 -19.75
CA GLY A 45 19.86 -29.32 -20.54
C GLY A 45 20.60 -30.39 -19.74
N GLY A 46 20.22 -30.61 -18.47
CA GLY A 46 20.82 -31.62 -17.59
C GLY A 46 21.03 -31.11 -16.16
N GLY A 47 21.58 -31.95 -15.30
CA GLY A 47 21.80 -31.65 -13.88
C GLY A 47 20.92 -32.51 -12.95
N LYS A 48 21.06 -32.30 -11.66
CA LYS A 48 20.23 -32.95 -10.63
C LYS A 48 19.42 -31.89 -9.88
N ALA A 49 18.29 -32.28 -9.34
CA ALA A 49 17.54 -31.42 -8.43
C ALA A 49 18.41 -31.02 -7.23
N GLY A 50 18.42 -29.73 -6.90
CA GLY A 50 19.26 -29.15 -5.86
C GLY A 50 20.62 -28.63 -6.36
N ASP A 51 21.01 -28.89 -7.63
CA ASP A 51 22.25 -28.31 -8.16
C ASP A 51 22.14 -26.77 -8.22
N PHE A 52 23.25 -26.08 -7.98
CA PHE A 52 23.30 -24.62 -8.08
C PHE A 52 23.05 -24.16 -9.51
N THR A 53 22.14 -23.18 -9.67
CA THR A 53 21.80 -22.63 -10.99
C THR A 53 21.47 -21.13 -10.92
N LEU A 54 21.80 -20.39 -11.97
CA LEU A 54 21.34 -19.03 -12.23
C LEU A 54 20.21 -18.96 -13.25
N TYR A 55 19.69 -20.10 -13.69
CA TYR A 55 18.66 -20.21 -14.72
C TYR A 55 17.45 -19.32 -14.46
N TYR A 56 16.93 -19.31 -13.23
CA TYR A 56 15.75 -18.51 -12.89
C TYR A 56 16.03 -17.01 -12.93
N TRP A 57 17.21 -16.60 -12.48
CA TRP A 57 17.63 -15.20 -12.53
C TRP A 57 17.89 -14.72 -13.96
N GLN A 58 18.54 -15.52 -14.78
CA GLN A 58 18.72 -15.22 -16.21
C GLN A 58 17.38 -15.13 -16.93
N ARG A 59 16.47 -16.07 -16.66
CA ARG A 59 15.13 -16.05 -17.23
C ARG A 59 14.30 -14.85 -16.78
N LEU A 60 14.44 -14.44 -15.52
CA LEU A 60 13.73 -13.28 -14.98
C LEU A 60 14.29 -11.95 -15.52
N LEU A 61 15.62 -11.82 -15.66
CA LEU A 61 16.27 -10.55 -15.95
C LEU A 61 16.64 -10.37 -17.43
N ALA A 62 16.93 -11.44 -18.16
CA ALA A 62 17.51 -11.40 -19.50
C ALA A 62 16.68 -12.12 -20.58
N SER A 63 15.45 -12.56 -20.28
CA SER A 63 14.56 -13.20 -21.27
C SER A 63 13.50 -12.24 -21.78
N GLU A 64 12.83 -12.60 -22.86
CA GLU A 64 11.67 -11.87 -23.39
C GLU A 64 10.52 -11.76 -22.37
N LEU A 65 10.46 -12.69 -21.42
CA LEU A 65 9.47 -12.68 -20.34
C LEU A 65 9.76 -11.61 -19.28
N SER A 66 11.00 -11.12 -19.20
CA SER A 66 11.41 -10.10 -18.20
C SER A 66 10.56 -8.84 -18.29
N TRP A 67 10.23 -8.43 -19.51
CA TRP A 67 9.39 -7.25 -19.73
C TRP A 67 7.98 -7.42 -19.15
N THR A 68 7.34 -8.55 -19.43
CA THR A 68 5.94 -8.79 -19.05
C THR A 68 5.79 -9.19 -17.57
N MET A 69 6.75 -9.96 -17.03
CA MET A 69 6.66 -10.51 -15.68
C MET A 69 7.32 -9.64 -14.61
N LEU A 70 8.29 -8.80 -14.95
CA LEU A 70 9.02 -7.98 -13.99
C LEU A 70 8.89 -6.49 -14.29
N ILE A 71 9.34 -6.04 -15.46
CA ILE A 71 9.51 -4.61 -15.73
C ILE A 71 8.16 -3.90 -15.83
N LYS A 72 7.23 -4.42 -16.60
CA LYS A 72 5.89 -3.82 -16.77
C LYS A 72 5.11 -3.74 -15.45
N PRO A 73 5.00 -4.80 -14.62
CA PRO A 73 4.38 -4.71 -13.30
C PRO A 73 5.09 -3.74 -12.36
N LEU A 74 6.44 -3.69 -12.39
CA LEU A 74 7.23 -2.76 -11.59
C LEU A 74 6.93 -1.30 -11.96
N ILE A 75 6.97 -0.97 -13.24
CA ILE A 75 6.63 0.38 -13.73
C ILE A 75 5.20 0.75 -13.35
N ASN A 76 4.24 -0.15 -13.56
CA ASN A 76 2.84 0.09 -13.19
C ASN A 76 2.70 0.36 -11.69
N SER A 77 3.38 -0.43 -10.85
CA SER A 77 3.36 -0.23 -9.38
C SER A 77 3.99 1.10 -8.98
N LEU A 78 5.10 1.49 -9.61
CA LEU A 78 5.75 2.77 -9.34
C LEU A 78 4.86 3.95 -9.76
N VAL A 79 4.28 3.91 -10.96
CA VAL A 79 3.39 4.96 -11.46
C VAL A 79 2.17 5.10 -10.54
N ILE A 80 1.51 3.99 -10.22
CA ILE A 80 0.36 4.00 -9.32
C ILE A 80 0.77 4.53 -7.94
N GLY A 81 1.89 4.06 -7.40
CA GLY A 81 2.40 4.50 -6.10
C GLY A 81 2.67 6.02 -6.04
N VAL A 82 3.31 6.57 -7.07
CA VAL A 82 3.56 8.02 -7.18
C VAL A 82 2.24 8.78 -7.28
N CYS A 83 1.32 8.37 -8.15
CA CYS A 83 0.01 9.02 -8.29
C CYS A 83 -0.79 8.99 -6.97
N VAL A 84 -0.85 7.85 -6.30
CA VAL A 84 -1.51 7.71 -5.00
C VAL A 84 -0.88 8.61 -3.95
N SER A 85 0.46 8.67 -3.89
CA SER A 85 1.17 9.52 -2.94
C SER A 85 0.86 10.99 -3.14
N VAL A 86 0.93 11.47 -4.38
CA VAL A 86 0.60 12.87 -4.72
C VAL A 86 -0.85 13.19 -4.36
N CYS A 87 -1.79 12.35 -4.78
CA CYS A 87 -3.21 12.58 -4.49
C CYS A 87 -3.51 12.50 -2.97
N ALA A 88 -2.89 11.57 -2.25
CA ALA A 88 -3.08 11.43 -0.80
C ALA A 88 -2.47 12.61 -0.03
N ILE A 89 -1.30 13.10 -0.44
CA ILE A 89 -0.68 14.29 0.15
C ILE A 89 -1.57 15.52 -0.08
N LEU A 90 -2.02 15.73 -1.29
CA LEU A 90 -2.90 16.87 -1.61
C LEU A 90 -4.20 16.82 -0.79
N LEU A 91 -4.91 15.69 -0.87
CA LEU A 91 -6.19 15.54 -0.18
C LEU A 91 -6.03 15.62 1.35
N GLY A 92 -5.05 14.93 1.91
CA GLY A 92 -4.78 14.92 3.35
C GLY A 92 -4.35 16.28 3.87
N SER A 93 -3.51 17.01 3.14
CA SER A 93 -3.06 18.35 3.52
C SER A 93 -4.18 19.38 3.47
N ILE A 94 -5.03 19.35 2.43
CA ILE A 94 -6.21 20.23 2.33
C ILE A 94 -7.15 19.97 3.51
N LEU A 95 -7.45 18.70 3.80
CA LEU A 95 -8.31 18.35 4.93
C LEU A 95 -7.69 18.75 6.28
N ALA A 96 -6.38 18.58 6.45
CA ALA A 96 -5.67 18.99 7.65
C ALA A 96 -5.75 20.50 7.86
N TRP A 97 -5.50 21.27 6.81
CA TRP A 97 -5.60 22.73 6.86
C TRP A 97 -7.01 23.17 7.20
N LEU A 98 -8.04 22.61 6.55
CA LEU A 98 -9.44 22.90 6.85
C LEU A 98 -9.80 22.58 8.32
N MET A 99 -9.30 21.46 8.84
CA MET A 99 -9.64 21.05 10.23
C MET A 99 -8.84 21.84 11.28
N VAL A 100 -7.65 22.32 10.98
CA VAL A 100 -6.81 23.02 11.98
C VAL A 100 -6.97 24.53 11.90
N ARG A 101 -6.98 25.12 10.68
CA ARG A 101 -6.87 26.57 10.44
C ARG A 101 -8.18 27.25 10.02
N SER A 102 -9.25 26.52 9.70
CA SER A 102 -10.53 27.15 9.35
C SER A 102 -11.54 27.10 10.50
N ASP A 103 -12.55 27.96 10.45
CA ASP A 103 -13.65 28.00 11.43
C ASP A 103 -14.85 27.14 11.00
N LEU A 104 -14.58 25.91 10.59
CA LEU A 104 -15.61 24.97 10.16
C LEU A 104 -16.58 24.64 11.31
N PRO A 105 -17.89 24.71 11.08
CA PRO A 105 -18.87 24.22 12.05
C PRO A 105 -18.71 22.70 12.20
N PHE A 106 -18.98 22.17 13.38
CA PHE A 106 -18.87 20.74 13.71
C PHE A 106 -17.47 20.13 13.50
N LYS A 107 -16.40 20.93 13.61
CA LYS A 107 -15.00 20.57 13.39
C LYS A 107 -14.60 19.24 14.07
N LYS A 108 -15.01 19.01 15.33
CA LYS A 108 -14.72 17.78 16.06
C LYS A 108 -15.31 16.54 15.39
N PHE A 109 -16.54 16.66 14.88
CA PHE A 109 -17.19 15.57 14.17
C PHE A 109 -16.47 15.26 12.85
N PHE A 110 -16.16 16.28 12.06
CA PHE A 110 -15.45 16.09 10.78
C PHE A 110 -14.03 15.57 10.97
N SER A 111 -13.30 16.03 11.99
CA SER A 111 -11.96 15.50 12.29
C SER A 111 -11.97 13.99 12.59
N LEU A 112 -13.00 13.51 13.28
CA LEU A 112 -13.18 12.07 13.52
C LEU A 112 -13.61 11.34 12.24
N ALA A 113 -14.59 11.89 11.51
CA ALA A 113 -15.13 11.30 10.30
C ALA A 113 -14.06 11.10 9.20
N VAL A 114 -13.09 12.02 9.11
CA VAL A 114 -11.97 11.93 8.18
C VAL A 114 -11.05 10.73 8.47
N ILE A 115 -10.95 10.31 9.74
CA ILE A 115 -10.08 9.19 10.13
C ILE A 115 -10.78 7.83 9.98
N ILE A 116 -12.10 7.77 10.12
CA ILE A 116 -12.87 6.51 10.07
C ILE A 116 -12.56 5.66 8.82
N PRO A 117 -12.50 6.20 7.60
CA PRO A 117 -12.19 5.41 6.40
C PRO A 117 -10.83 4.70 6.47
N TYR A 118 -9.86 5.26 7.18
CA TYR A 118 -8.55 4.65 7.35
C TYR A 118 -8.61 3.34 8.15
N MET A 119 -9.51 3.24 9.13
CA MET A 119 -9.67 2.05 9.97
C MET A 119 -10.20 0.84 9.18
N ILE A 120 -10.82 1.08 8.02
CA ILE A 120 -11.33 0.02 7.15
C ILE A 120 -10.17 -0.52 6.29
N PRO A 121 -9.91 -1.84 6.26
CA PRO A 121 -8.89 -2.42 5.40
C PRO A 121 -9.06 -2.03 3.93
N SER A 122 -7.95 -1.84 3.20
CA SER A 122 -8.00 -1.39 1.80
C SER A 122 -8.76 -2.35 0.88
N TRP A 123 -8.65 -3.65 1.13
CA TRP A 123 -9.38 -4.67 0.35
C TRP A 123 -10.91 -4.58 0.53
N CYS A 124 -11.41 -4.23 1.72
CA CYS A 124 -12.84 -4.00 1.94
C CYS A 124 -13.35 -2.81 1.12
N LYS A 125 -12.55 -1.73 1.04
CA LYS A 125 -12.88 -0.56 0.20
C LYS A 125 -12.91 -0.93 -1.27
N SER A 126 -11.97 -1.76 -1.73
CA SER A 126 -11.95 -2.25 -3.11
C SER A 126 -13.19 -3.07 -3.42
N GLN A 127 -13.64 -3.92 -2.50
CA GLN A 127 -14.89 -4.67 -2.67
C GLN A 127 -16.12 -3.76 -2.67
N ALA A 128 -16.17 -2.78 -1.76
CA ALA A 128 -17.24 -1.79 -1.74
C ALA A 128 -17.26 -0.97 -3.04
N TRP A 129 -16.10 -0.58 -3.56
CA TRP A 129 -15.97 0.11 -4.85
C TRP A 129 -16.53 -0.73 -6.00
N LEU A 130 -16.13 -1.99 -6.08
CA LEU A 130 -16.66 -2.92 -7.08
C LEU A 130 -18.17 -3.14 -6.92
N SER A 131 -18.69 -3.27 -5.69
CA SER A 131 -20.12 -3.39 -5.44
C SER A 131 -20.92 -2.18 -5.93
N MET A 132 -20.30 -0.99 -5.94
CA MET A 132 -20.92 0.24 -6.48
C MET A 132 -20.80 0.34 -7.99
N PHE A 133 -19.61 0.10 -8.55
CA PHE A 133 -19.25 0.50 -9.92
C PHE A 133 -19.04 -0.66 -10.90
N LYS A 134 -19.18 -1.91 -10.47
CA LYS A 134 -18.97 -3.09 -11.33
C LYS A 134 -19.85 -3.03 -12.57
N THR A 135 -19.24 -3.24 -13.75
CA THR A 135 -19.91 -3.37 -15.04
C THR A 135 -20.11 -4.85 -15.40
N ALA A 136 -20.90 -5.14 -16.43
CA ALA A 136 -21.12 -6.49 -16.94
C ALA A 136 -19.87 -7.18 -17.51
N ARG A 137 -18.78 -6.46 -17.74
CA ARG A 137 -17.53 -6.98 -18.34
C ARG A 137 -16.95 -8.21 -17.63
N LEU A 138 -16.98 -8.22 -16.29
CA LEU A 138 -16.46 -9.34 -15.49
C LEU A 138 -17.48 -10.46 -15.26
N GLY A 139 -18.67 -10.34 -15.85
CA GLY A 139 -19.75 -11.30 -15.62
C GLY A 139 -20.37 -11.20 -14.22
N GLY A 140 -21.43 -11.98 -13.99
CA GLY A 140 -22.20 -11.96 -12.74
C GLY A 140 -23.10 -10.74 -12.58
N ALA A 141 -23.59 -10.51 -11.36
CA ALA A 141 -24.47 -9.39 -11.06
C ALA A 141 -23.78 -8.04 -11.27
N PRO A 142 -24.43 -7.05 -11.89
CA PRO A 142 -23.89 -5.70 -12.03
C PRO A 142 -23.77 -5.01 -10.67
N GLY A 143 -22.93 -3.99 -10.58
CA GLY A 143 -22.84 -3.14 -9.40
C GLY A 143 -24.07 -2.25 -9.23
N PHE A 144 -24.19 -1.63 -8.07
CA PHE A 144 -25.35 -0.83 -7.69
C PHE A 144 -25.69 0.27 -8.72
N MET A 145 -24.70 1.03 -9.19
CA MET A 145 -24.93 2.10 -10.19
C MET A 145 -25.46 1.55 -11.52
N ALA A 146 -24.87 0.46 -12.00
CA ALA A 146 -25.35 -0.19 -13.23
C ALA A 146 -26.74 -0.82 -13.07
N SER A 147 -27.09 -1.31 -11.87
CA SER A 147 -28.44 -1.82 -11.59
C SER A 147 -29.53 -0.74 -11.58
N LEU A 148 -29.14 0.52 -11.35
CA LEU A 148 -30.01 1.70 -11.48
C LEU A 148 -30.12 2.21 -12.93
N GLY A 149 -29.51 1.52 -13.90
CA GLY A 149 -29.51 1.92 -15.30
C GLY A 149 -28.50 3.03 -15.64
N LEU A 150 -27.57 3.34 -14.74
CA LEU A 150 -26.52 4.31 -15.00
C LEU A 150 -25.37 3.65 -15.80
N ASP A 151 -24.92 4.32 -16.84
CA ASP A 151 -23.75 3.88 -17.61
C ASP A 151 -22.47 4.20 -16.85
N VAL A 152 -21.82 3.16 -16.33
CA VAL A 152 -20.60 3.27 -15.55
C VAL A 152 -19.39 3.10 -16.48
N PRO A 153 -18.53 4.13 -16.63
CA PRO A 153 -17.34 3.98 -17.46
C PRO A 153 -16.39 2.95 -16.87
N GLU A 154 -15.82 2.10 -17.72
CA GLU A 154 -14.94 1.00 -17.30
C GLU A 154 -13.70 1.46 -16.53
N TRP A 155 -13.14 2.61 -16.89
CA TRP A 155 -11.97 3.17 -16.19
C TRP A 155 -12.25 3.55 -14.73
N LEU A 156 -13.52 3.81 -14.39
CA LEU A 156 -13.94 4.09 -13.01
C LEU A 156 -14.12 2.77 -12.23
N ALA A 157 -14.62 1.74 -12.88
CA ALA A 157 -14.84 0.43 -12.24
C ALA A 157 -13.53 -0.35 -12.06
N TYR A 158 -12.63 -0.28 -13.04
CA TYR A 158 -11.43 -1.14 -13.11
C TYR A 158 -10.19 -0.37 -13.56
N GLY A 159 -9.04 -0.99 -13.31
CA GLY A 159 -7.75 -0.51 -13.81
C GLY A 159 -7.06 0.52 -12.94
N PRO A 160 -6.01 1.17 -13.45
CA PRO A 160 -5.14 2.04 -12.65
C PRO A 160 -5.85 3.20 -11.97
N VAL A 161 -6.82 3.82 -12.64
CA VAL A 161 -7.55 4.98 -12.08
C VAL A 161 -8.39 4.57 -10.87
N ALA A 162 -9.15 3.48 -10.98
CA ALA A 162 -9.92 2.96 -9.85
C ALA A 162 -9.02 2.61 -8.65
N ILE A 163 -7.86 1.99 -8.92
CA ILE A 163 -6.86 1.66 -7.90
C ILE A 163 -6.33 2.93 -7.23
N ILE A 164 -5.96 3.95 -8.03
CA ILE A 164 -5.46 5.22 -7.50
C ILE A 164 -6.50 5.89 -6.60
N ILE A 165 -7.77 5.94 -7.01
CA ILE A 165 -8.84 6.52 -6.21
C ILE A 165 -9.00 5.77 -4.89
N VAL A 166 -9.16 4.45 -4.93
CA VAL A 166 -9.39 3.62 -3.73
C VAL A 166 -8.23 3.70 -2.75
N LEU A 167 -6.99 3.65 -3.26
CA LEU A 167 -5.79 3.76 -2.42
C LEU A 167 -5.59 5.19 -1.91
N THR A 168 -5.89 6.22 -2.68
CA THR A 168 -5.88 7.61 -2.20
C THR A 168 -6.86 7.78 -1.04
N LEU A 169 -8.09 7.26 -1.17
CA LEU A 169 -9.10 7.25 -0.11
C LEU A 169 -8.74 6.35 1.09
N HIS A 170 -7.66 5.60 1.00
CA HIS A 170 -7.11 4.88 2.13
C HIS A 170 -5.95 5.62 2.79
N TYR A 171 -5.03 6.17 2.00
CA TYR A 171 -3.77 6.71 2.50
C TYR A 171 -3.80 8.20 2.87
N TYR A 172 -4.78 8.99 2.39
CA TYR A 172 -4.87 10.41 2.74
C TYR A 172 -4.91 10.67 4.25
N ALA A 173 -5.46 9.76 5.02
CA ALA A 173 -5.58 9.91 6.47
C ALA A 173 -4.22 9.94 7.20
N TYR A 174 -3.19 9.27 6.66
CA TYR A 174 -1.81 9.39 7.19
C TYR A 174 -1.31 10.82 7.04
N THR A 175 -1.44 11.38 5.84
CA THR A 175 -1.03 12.77 5.58
C THR A 175 -1.85 13.74 6.44
N TYR A 176 -3.16 13.51 6.53
CA TYR A 176 -4.04 14.30 7.38
C TYR A 176 -3.54 14.33 8.83
N LEU A 177 -3.23 13.17 9.43
CA LEU A 177 -2.77 13.08 10.82
C LEU A 177 -1.41 13.76 11.01
N LEU A 178 -0.45 13.53 10.11
CA LEU A 178 0.88 14.12 10.19
C LEU A 178 0.83 15.65 10.04
N VAL A 179 0.13 16.15 9.01
CA VAL A 179 0.02 17.58 8.72
C VAL A 179 -0.80 18.28 9.81
N SER A 180 -1.90 17.67 10.29
CA SER A 180 -2.67 18.23 11.41
C SER A 180 -1.83 18.35 12.67
N SER A 181 -1.01 17.34 12.98
CA SER A 181 -0.10 17.38 14.13
C SER A 181 0.94 18.48 13.98
N ALA A 182 1.53 18.61 12.79
CA ALA A 182 2.50 19.67 12.49
C ALA A 182 1.87 21.07 12.61
N LEU A 183 0.70 21.28 12.00
CA LEU A 183 -0.03 22.56 12.08
C LEU A 183 -0.43 22.92 13.51
N ASN A 184 -0.83 21.95 14.32
CA ASN A 184 -1.15 22.20 15.73
C ASN A 184 0.07 22.53 16.60
N SER A 185 1.27 22.14 16.17
CA SER A 185 2.51 22.46 16.89
C SER A 185 3.07 23.88 16.57
N ILE A 186 2.60 24.49 15.49
CA ILE A 186 2.95 25.86 15.14
C ILE A 186 2.04 26.80 15.97
N ASN A 187 2.67 27.65 16.77
CA ASN A 187 1.92 28.61 17.60
C ASN A 187 1.25 29.68 16.69
N SER A 188 -0.06 29.88 16.83
CA SER A 188 -0.83 30.87 16.06
C SER A 188 -0.30 32.30 16.23
N GLU A 189 0.33 32.59 17.38
CA GLU A 189 0.98 33.87 17.65
C GLU A 189 2.07 34.22 16.62
N LEU A 190 2.77 33.21 16.08
CA LEU A 190 3.78 33.44 15.03
C LEU A 190 3.16 33.84 13.68
N GLU A 191 1.97 33.35 13.39
CA GLU A 191 1.23 33.70 12.18
C GLU A 191 0.66 35.14 12.29
N GLU A 192 0.07 35.47 13.46
CA GLU A 192 -0.42 36.82 13.76
C GLU A 192 0.71 37.85 13.74
N MET A 193 1.90 37.52 14.27
CA MET A 193 3.07 38.39 14.18
C MET A 193 3.54 38.59 12.72
N GLY A 194 3.44 37.57 11.88
CA GLY A 194 3.76 37.67 10.44
C GLY A 194 2.79 38.60 9.71
N GLU A 195 1.51 38.57 10.01
CA GLU A 195 0.49 39.47 9.44
C GLU A 195 0.68 40.95 9.87
N ILE A 196 1.14 41.19 11.10
CA ILE A 196 1.40 42.54 11.62
C ILE A 196 2.66 43.16 11.02
N GLN A 197 3.63 42.35 10.61
CA GLN A 197 4.90 42.81 10.04
C GLN A 197 4.85 42.99 8.50
N GLY A 198 3.74 42.62 7.81
CA GLY A 198 3.56 42.72 6.33
C GLY A 198 4.28 41.58 5.63
#